data_b26ebbd0df792aaa69e9294435c7fb2e
#
_entry.id   b26ebbd0df792aaa69e9294435c7fb2e
#
_cell.length_a   1.000
_cell.length_b   1.000
_cell.length_c   1.000
_cell.angle_alpha   90.00
_cell.angle_beta   90.00
_cell.angle_gamma   90.00
#
_symmetry.space_group_name_H-M   'P 1'
#
loop_
_entity.id
_entity.type
_entity.pdbx_description
1 polymer ?
#
loop_
_entity_poly.entity_id
_entity_poly.type
_entity_poly.pdbx_seq_one_letter_code
_entity_poly.pdbx_strand_id
1 'polypeptide(L)'
;MTGFGSARGAGPGFAVAVEVRAVNNRHLKVSVRGSDPYPLFETEFEKAVRRHVRRGSVQVHIRVDREARAADLALNVATLRAYKRQVIEACDGLDSAAVNAVLSGLLGLPGVAPEGGSMGGLPEDEWPVVERVLDEAVRALDAARKGEGRAMAGELLSLHAAMTDALAGVREHLPAVVANYRGRILERVRQAVADAGVAVDADQLIREVAIFADRTDVSEEVTRFAAHLDQFAELVKGGAADGAGRRLEFVVQELGREANTLGSKAGDVAVSRRVVDLKANLERVRELIQNVE
;
A
#
# COMPACT_ATOMS: atom_id res chain seq x y z
N MET A 1 -0.81 1.67 2.65
CA MET A 1 0.06 2.43 1.70
C MET A 1 1.51 2.06 1.92
N THR A 2 2.27 1.87 0.86
CA THR A 2 3.73 1.76 0.91
C THR A 2 4.31 3.17 1.05
N GLY A 3 5.53 3.29 1.53
CA GLY A 3 6.15 4.61 1.65
C GLY A 3 7.65 4.51 1.90
N PHE A 4 8.35 5.59 1.56
CA PHE A 4 9.78 5.75 1.76
C PHE A 4 10.07 7.11 2.35
N GLY A 5 11.03 7.15 3.27
CA GLY A 5 11.56 8.38 3.82
C GLY A 5 13.03 8.22 4.14
N SER A 6 13.81 9.27 3.98
CA SER A 6 15.23 9.26 4.32
C SER A 6 15.64 10.60 4.92
N ALA A 7 16.62 10.54 5.81
CA ALA A 7 17.25 11.72 6.37
C ALA A 7 18.73 11.45 6.64
N ARG A 8 19.49 12.53 6.75
CA ARG A 8 20.92 12.48 7.06
C ARG A 8 21.24 13.54 8.11
N GLY A 9 22.20 13.23 8.96
CA GLY A 9 22.67 14.16 9.99
C GLY A 9 24.12 13.88 10.34
N ALA A 10 24.67 14.74 11.14
CA ALA A 10 26.01 14.58 11.66
C ALA A 10 26.04 14.91 13.17
N GLY A 11 26.91 14.23 13.87
CA GLY A 11 27.33 14.50 15.23
C GLY A 11 28.83 14.68 15.33
N PRO A 12 29.37 14.91 16.52
CA PRO A 12 30.81 15.08 16.71
C PRO A 12 31.58 13.80 16.35
N GLY A 13 32.29 13.82 15.20
CA GLY A 13 33.12 12.71 14.71
C GLY A 13 32.35 11.55 14.07
N PHE A 14 31.08 11.75 13.67
CA PHE A 14 30.32 10.77 12.89
C PHE A 14 29.23 11.41 12.03
N ALA A 15 28.89 10.71 10.96
CA ALA A 15 27.73 11.03 10.13
C ALA A 15 26.73 9.86 10.17
N VAL A 16 25.45 10.18 10.12
CA VAL A 16 24.36 9.18 10.13
C VAL A 16 23.43 9.39 8.95
N ALA A 17 23.06 8.30 8.29
CA ALA A 17 22.02 8.26 7.28
C ALA A 17 20.99 7.21 7.70
N VAL A 18 19.71 7.58 7.66
CA VAL A 18 18.59 6.70 7.97
C VAL A 18 17.65 6.67 6.79
N GLU A 19 17.31 5.46 6.34
CA GLU A 19 16.27 5.18 5.37
C GLU A 19 15.16 4.37 6.03
N VAL A 20 13.93 4.77 5.82
CA VAL A 20 12.74 4.09 6.36
C VAL A 20 11.85 3.67 5.21
N ARG A 21 11.54 2.39 5.14
CA ARG A 21 10.59 1.82 4.17
C ARG A 21 9.45 1.20 4.93
N ALA A 22 8.23 1.45 4.48
CA ALA A 22 7.05 0.88 5.08
C ALA A 22 6.17 0.20 4.05
N VAL A 23 5.64 -0.96 4.41
CA VAL A 23 4.65 -1.72 3.63
C VAL A 23 3.42 -1.96 4.50
N ASN A 24 2.27 -2.14 3.83
CA ASN A 24 1.01 -2.37 4.54
C ASN A 24 1.08 -3.65 5.38
N ASN A 25 0.69 -3.55 6.66
CA ASN A 25 0.53 -4.68 7.57
C ASN A 25 -0.48 -4.31 8.66
N ARG A 26 -1.22 -5.30 9.15
CA ARG A 26 -2.24 -5.12 10.19
C ARG A 26 -1.65 -4.62 11.51
N HIS A 27 -0.44 -5.08 11.87
CA HIS A 27 0.26 -4.72 13.10
C HIS A 27 1.52 -3.95 12.78
N LEU A 28 1.93 -3.07 13.70
CA LEU A 28 3.23 -2.43 13.59
C LEU A 28 4.32 -3.47 13.88
N LYS A 29 5.22 -3.65 12.91
CA LYS A 29 6.45 -4.42 13.06
C LYS A 29 7.58 -3.55 12.56
N VAL A 30 8.56 -3.30 13.42
CA VAL A 30 9.78 -2.57 13.06
C VAL A 30 10.92 -3.56 12.98
N SER A 31 11.76 -3.43 11.98
CA SER A 31 13.02 -4.16 11.87
C SER A 31 14.13 -3.18 11.54
N VAL A 32 15.29 -3.35 12.18
CA VAL A 32 16.44 -2.47 12.01
C VAL A 32 17.56 -3.24 11.33
N ARG A 33 18.20 -2.63 10.35
CA ARG A 33 19.37 -3.18 9.66
C ARG A 33 20.40 -2.07 9.46
N GLY A 34 21.66 -2.42 9.45
CA GLY A 34 22.73 -1.48 9.14
C GLY A 34 23.92 -1.59 10.05
N SER A 35 24.53 -0.46 10.36
CA SER A 35 25.76 -0.39 11.16
C SER A 35 25.58 -0.89 12.59
N ASP A 36 26.54 -1.66 13.08
CA ASP A 36 26.58 -2.05 14.49
C ASP A 36 26.83 -0.82 15.40
N PRO A 37 26.25 -0.83 16.62
CA PRO A 37 25.45 -1.89 17.23
C PRO A 37 23.92 -1.71 17.08
N TYR A 38 23.45 -0.81 16.24
CA TYR A 38 22.05 -0.36 16.17
C TYR A 38 21.01 -1.46 15.92
N PRO A 39 21.27 -2.51 15.09
CA PRO A 39 20.32 -3.61 14.91
C PRO A 39 19.93 -4.33 16.21
N LEU A 40 20.78 -4.27 17.25
CA LEU A 40 20.50 -4.88 18.54
C LEU A 40 19.48 -4.09 19.39
N PHE A 41 19.17 -2.85 18.99
CA PHE A 41 18.31 -1.92 19.74
C PHE A 41 16.96 -1.67 19.06
N GLU A 42 16.42 -2.68 18.37
CA GLU A 42 15.12 -2.58 17.67
C GLU A 42 14.02 -1.98 18.55
N THR A 43 14.02 -2.25 19.85
CA THR A 43 13.00 -1.74 20.78
C THR A 43 13.01 -0.20 20.87
N GLU A 44 14.20 0.42 20.86
CA GLU A 44 14.31 1.89 20.93
C GLU A 44 13.86 2.53 19.59
N PHE A 45 14.23 1.91 18.47
CA PHE A 45 13.73 2.31 17.15
C PHE A 45 12.22 2.15 17.05
N GLU A 46 11.66 1.04 17.56
CA GLU A 46 10.21 0.83 17.56
C GLU A 46 9.49 1.91 18.38
N LYS A 47 10.00 2.28 19.55
CA LYS A 47 9.43 3.37 20.37
C LYS A 47 9.41 4.70 19.59
N ALA A 48 10.50 5.04 18.90
CA ALA A 48 10.58 6.25 18.11
C ALA A 48 9.62 6.22 16.90
N VAL A 49 9.59 5.12 16.13
CA VAL A 49 8.70 4.94 14.99
C VAL A 49 7.23 4.97 15.41
N ARG A 50 6.88 4.37 16.55
CA ARG A 50 5.50 4.28 17.07
C ARG A 50 4.87 5.65 17.38
N ARG A 51 5.67 6.69 17.55
CA ARG A 51 5.17 8.07 17.72
C ARG A 51 4.44 8.58 16.47
N HIS A 52 4.80 8.10 15.31
CA HIS A 52 4.30 8.57 14.01
C HIS A 52 3.53 7.49 13.22
N VAL A 53 3.89 6.21 13.38
CA VAL A 53 3.32 5.10 12.62
C VAL A 53 2.59 4.16 13.57
N ARG A 54 1.28 3.96 13.34
CA ARG A 54 0.43 3.09 14.18
C ARG A 54 0.43 1.65 13.71
N ARG A 55 0.57 1.39 12.42
CA ARG A 55 0.54 0.04 11.80
C ARG A 55 1.38 -0.01 10.55
N GLY A 56 1.74 -1.21 10.12
CA GLY A 56 2.58 -1.45 8.97
C GLY A 56 3.87 -2.17 9.32
N SER A 57 4.51 -2.81 8.35
CA SER A 57 5.86 -3.34 8.51
C SER A 57 6.85 -2.27 8.09
N VAL A 58 7.60 -1.75 9.06
CA VAL A 58 8.57 -0.66 8.88
C VAL A 58 9.98 -1.25 8.95
N GLN A 59 10.74 -1.10 7.88
CA GLN A 59 12.15 -1.45 7.83
C GLN A 59 12.98 -0.17 7.91
N VAL A 60 13.81 -0.09 8.96
CA VAL A 60 14.76 1.00 9.16
C VAL A 60 16.13 0.51 8.74
N HIS A 61 16.76 1.20 7.82
CA HIS A 61 18.15 0.98 7.45
C HIS A 61 18.98 2.16 7.95
N ILE A 62 19.93 1.87 8.87
CA ILE A 62 20.81 2.88 9.45
C ILE A 62 22.24 2.66 9.00
N ARG A 63 22.88 3.72 8.57
CA ARG A 63 24.31 3.76 8.29
C ARG A 63 24.96 4.86 9.12
N VAL A 64 25.95 4.48 9.90
CA VAL A 64 26.76 5.41 10.69
C VAL A 64 28.20 5.30 10.22
N ASP A 65 28.70 6.38 9.68
CA ASP A 65 30.10 6.52 9.25
C ASP A 65 30.83 7.31 10.33
N ARG A 66 31.74 6.65 11.07
CA ARG A 66 32.53 7.27 12.13
C ARG A 66 33.89 7.67 11.61
N GLU A 67 34.37 8.85 12.00
CA GLU A 67 35.77 9.23 11.76
C GLU A 67 36.64 8.31 12.60
N ALA A 68 37.66 7.70 11.97
CA ALA A 68 38.60 6.83 12.65
C ALA A 68 39.36 7.63 13.72
N ARG A 69 39.22 7.27 14.98
CA ARG A 69 39.98 7.84 16.08
C ARG A 69 41.27 7.05 16.25
N ALA A 70 42.33 7.70 16.68
CA ALA A 70 43.62 7.01 16.94
C ALA A 70 43.49 5.84 17.94
N ALA A 71 42.55 5.92 18.89
CA ALA A 71 42.21 4.84 19.79
C ALA A 71 41.60 3.62 19.10
N ASP A 72 40.83 3.81 18.03
CA ASP A 72 40.19 2.75 17.27
C ASP A 72 41.17 1.97 16.38
N LEU A 73 42.36 2.56 16.16
CA LEU A 73 43.48 1.98 15.43
C LEU A 73 44.50 1.31 16.33
N ALA A 74 44.32 1.35 17.65
CA ALA A 74 45.27 0.78 18.63
C ALA A 74 45.23 -0.76 18.60
N LEU A 75 46.35 -1.38 18.32
CA LEU A 75 46.50 -2.83 18.39
C LEU A 75 46.39 -3.32 19.83
N ASN A 76 45.76 -4.47 20.02
CA ASN A 76 45.80 -5.19 21.29
C ASN A 76 47.18 -5.84 21.47
N VAL A 77 48.10 -5.07 22.05
CA VAL A 77 49.50 -5.49 22.23
C VAL A 77 49.62 -6.73 23.11
N ALA A 78 48.72 -6.93 24.08
CA ALA A 78 48.72 -8.13 24.93
C ALA A 78 48.43 -9.40 24.13
N THR A 79 47.39 -9.36 23.30
CA THR A 79 47.01 -10.46 22.40
C THR A 79 48.08 -10.71 21.34
N LEU A 80 48.63 -9.66 20.73
CA LEU A 80 49.71 -9.78 19.75
C LEU A 80 50.94 -10.44 20.38
N ARG A 81 51.31 -10.06 21.59
CA ARG A 81 52.41 -10.70 22.34
C ARG A 81 52.15 -12.17 22.67
N ALA A 82 50.90 -12.51 22.99
CA ALA A 82 50.53 -13.90 23.26
C ALA A 82 50.67 -14.77 21.98
N TYR A 83 50.16 -14.31 20.85
CA TYR A 83 50.32 -15.00 19.58
C TYR A 83 51.79 -15.12 19.17
N LYS A 84 52.56 -14.04 19.30
CA LYS A 84 54.00 -14.06 18.99
C LYS A 84 54.73 -15.11 19.81
N ARG A 85 54.47 -15.23 21.10
CA ARG A 85 55.08 -16.22 22.00
C ARG A 85 54.73 -17.65 21.54
N GLN A 86 53.47 -17.94 21.27
CA GLN A 86 53.02 -19.25 20.78
C GLN A 86 53.70 -19.66 19.47
N VAL A 87 53.88 -18.72 18.55
CA VAL A 87 54.57 -19.01 17.28
C VAL A 87 56.05 -19.30 17.51
N ILE A 88 56.72 -18.55 18.41
CA ILE A 88 58.14 -18.79 18.75
C ILE A 88 58.31 -20.16 19.40
N GLU A 89 57.41 -20.53 20.34
CA GLU A 89 57.40 -21.83 20.99
C GLU A 89 57.15 -22.98 20.02
N ALA A 90 56.24 -22.77 19.07
CA ALA A 90 55.90 -23.80 18.06
C ALA A 90 56.98 -24.05 16.99
N CYS A 91 57.87 -23.08 16.76
CA CYS A 91 58.82 -23.09 15.67
C CYS A 91 60.30 -23.19 16.12
N ASP A 92 60.57 -23.75 17.30
CA ASP A 92 61.94 -24.03 17.85
C ASP A 92 63.06 -23.11 17.31
N GLY A 93 63.08 -21.85 17.77
CA GLY A 93 64.25 -20.97 17.51
C GLY A 93 64.20 -20.15 16.21
N LEU A 94 63.07 -19.49 15.95
CA LEU A 94 62.95 -18.49 14.87
C LEU A 94 63.98 -17.35 15.07
N ASP A 95 64.73 -17.04 14.04
CA ASP A 95 65.61 -15.86 14.02
C ASP A 95 64.78 -14.56 13.89
N SER A 96 65.40 -13.42 14.08
CA SER A 96 64.73 -12.11 14.03
C SER A 96 64.10 -11.81 12.66
N ALA A 97 64.64 -12.34 11.57
CA ALA A 97 64.11 -12.14 10.24
C ALA A 97 62.82 -12.94 10.02
N ALA A 98 62.81 -14.19 10.50
CA ALA A 98 61.64 -15.04 10.47
C ALA A 98 60.48 -14.50 11.35
N VAL A 99 60.80 -13.96 12.53
CA VAL A 99 59.82 -13.29 13.42
C VAL A 99 59.19 -12.07 12.75
N ASN A 100 59.96 -11.26 12.01
CA ASN A 100 59.42 -10.12 11.27
C ASN A 100 58.54 -10.54 10.10
N ALA A 101 58.87 -11.62 9.39
CA ALA A 101 58.03 -12.17 8.32
C ALA A 101 56.68 -12.67 8.85
N VAL A 102 56.63 -13.27 10.02
CA VAL A 102 55.41 -13.78 10.66
C VAL A 102 54.56 -12.64 11.26
N LEU A 103 55.17 -11.52 11.66
CA LEU A 103 54.49 -10.43 12.34
C LEU A 103 53.33 -9.87 11.51
N SER A 104 53.47 -9.75 10.17
CA SER A 104 52.41 -9.31 9.27
C SER A 104 51.21 -10.25 9.31
N GLY A 105 51.43 -11.55 9.38
CA GLY A 105 50.38 -12.56 9.53
C GLY A 105 49.64 -12.49 10.85
N LEU A 106 50.38 -12.14 11.95
CA LEU A 106 49.77 -12.02 13.27
C LEU A 106 48.81 -10.81 13.39
N LEU A 107 48.99 -9.77 12.59
CA LEU A 107 48.11 -8.59 12.60
C LEU A 107 46.66 -8.92 12.12
N GLY A 108 46.49 -9.94 11.29
CA GLY A 108 45.19 -10.41 10.82
C GLY A 108 44.47 -11.42 11.72
N LEU A 109 45.12 -11.78 12.87
CA LEU A 109 44.48 -12.76 13.78
C LEU A 109 43.41 -12.12 14.67
N PRO A 110 42.38 -12.87 15.07
CA PRO A 110 41.30 -12.39 15.91
C PRO A 110 41.81 -11.75 17.21
N GLY A 111 41.27 -10.59 17.58
CA GLY A 111 41.57 -9.90 18.81
C GLY A 111 42.89 -9.12 18.80
N VAL A 112 43.68 -9.08 17.72
CA VAL A 112 44.91 -8.31 17.58
C VAL A 112 44.61 -6.87 17.11
N ALA A 113 43.92 -6.74 15.98
CA ALA A 113 43.30 -5.47 15.58
C ALA A 113 41.94 -5.34 16.27
N PRO A 114 41.54 -4.15 16.66
CA PRO A 114 40.16 -3.95 17.12
C PRO A 114 39.22 -4.36 15.99
N GLU A 115 38.45 -5.42 16.20
CA GLU A 115 37.31 -5.71 15.38
C GLU A 115 36.37 -4.51 15.52
N GLY A 116 36.14 -3.78 14.46
CA GLY A 116 35.34 -2.56 14.48
C GLY A 116 33.95 -2.80 15.06
N GLY A 117 33.73 -2.36 16.27
CA GLY A 117 32.47 -2.52 16.97
C GLY A 117 32.67 -2.97 18.41
N SER A 118 32.88 -2.01 19.31
CA SER A 118 32.68 -2.26 20.75
C SER A 118 31.30 -2.90 20.92
N MET A 119 31.25 -4.14 21.45
CA MET A 119 30.01 -4.76 21.97
C MET A 119 29.61 -4.05 23.27
N GLY A 120 29.55 -2.74 23.26
CA GLY A 120 28.99 -1.87 24.28
C GLY A 120 27.53 -1.59 23.98
N GLY A 121 26.76 -1.21 24.99
CA GLY A 121 25.36 -0.80 24.83
C GLY A 121 25.13 0.26 23.74
N LEU A 122 23.91 0.71 23.63
CA LEU A 122 23.56 1.79 22.70
C LEU A 122 24.50 2.98 22.96
N PRO A 123 25.17 3.50 21.92
CA PRO A 123 26.05 4.65 22.09
C PRO A 123 25.28 5.87 22.60
N GLU A 124 25.36 6.15 23.90
CA GLU A 124 24.58 7.20 24.57
C GLU A 124 24.84 8.58 23.94
N ASP A 125 26.07 8.83 23.52
CA ASP A 125 26.46 10.09 22.90
C ASP A 125 25.95 10.23 21.45
N GLU A 126 25.76 9.13 20.72
CA GLU A 126 25.30 9.12 19.33
C GLU A 126 23.76 9.09 19.21
N TRP A 127 23.10 8.43 20.19
CA TRP A 127 21.67 8.17 20.14
C TRP A 127 20.80 9.42 19.93
N PRO A 128 21.04 10.57 20.59
CA PRO A 128 20.21 11.76 20.38
C PRO A 128 20.25 12.27 18.93
N VAL A 129 21.39 12.12 18.26
CA VAL A 129 21.51 12.49 16.82
C VAL A 129 20.81 11.46 15.94
N VAL A 130 21.01 10.18 16.23
CA VAL A 130 20.34 9.08 15.50
C VAL A 130 18.84 9.19 15.64
N GLU A 131 18.31 9.40 16.85
CA GLU A 131 16.87 9.53 17.11
C GLU A 131 16.29 10.74 16.34
N ARG A 132 16.97 11.87 16.33
CA ARG A 132 16.55 13.05 15.58
C ARG A 132 16.49 12.76 14.05
N VAL A 133 17.52 12.13 13.50
CA VAL A 133 17.57 11.78 12.07
C VAL A 133 16.53 10.72 11.73
N LEU A 134 16.29 9.76 12.62
CA LEU A 134 15.22 8.78 12.49
C LEU A 134 13.84 9.47 12.45
N ASP A 135 13.59 10.41 13.36
CA ASP A 135 12.34 11.17 13.41
C ASP A 135 12.12 11.98 12.12
N GLU A 136 13.15 12.62 11.58
CA GLU A 136 13.11 13.31 10.30
C GLU A 136 12.79 12.34 9.14
N ALA A 137 13.40 11.17 9.09
CA ALA A 137 13.14 10.16 8.08
C ALA A 137 11.70 9.62 8.17
N VAL A 138 11.18 9.39 9.37
CA VAL A 138 9.80 8.94 9.60
C VAL A 138 8.79 10.04 9.23
N ARG A 139 9.08 11.31 9.49
CA ARG A 139 8.26 12.43 9.01
C ARG A 139 8.25 12.54 7.48
N ALA A 140 9.38 12.32 6.83
CA ALA A 140 9.47 12.26 5.37
C ALA A 140 8.60 11.12 4.80
N LEU A 141 8.65 9.93 5.44
CA LEU A 141 7.77 8.80 5.12
C LEU A 141 6.28 9.18 5.26
N ASP A 142 5.89 9.81 6.36
CA ASP A 142 4.49 10.24 6.60
C ASP A 142 4.04 11.28 5.55
N ALA A 143 4.89 12.23 5.21
CA ALA A 143 4.63 13.22 4.16
C ALA A 143 4.42 12.56 2.78
N ALA A 144 5.26 11.56 2.43
CA ALA A 144 5.12 10.79 1.20
C ALA A 144 3.79 10.01 1.17
N ARG A 145 3.43 9.33 2.26
CA ARG A 145 2.14 8.62 2.41
C ARG A 145 0.93 9.54 2.28
N LYS A 146 0.98 10.73 2.88
CA LYS A 146 -0.06 11.76 2.75
C LYS A 146 -0.18 12.29 1.32
N GLY A 147 0.94 12.40 0.61
CA GLY A 147 0.98 12.77 -0.81
C GLY A 147 0.30 11.73 -1.68
N GLU A 148 0.69 10.45 -1.53
CA GLU A 148 0.10 9.32 -2.24
C GLU A 148 -1.41 9.19 -1.95
N GLY A 149 -1.81 9.32 -0.67
CA GLY A 149 -3.22 9.26 -0.28
C GLY A 149 -4.07 10.35 -0.92
N ARG A 150 -3.55 11.58 -1.05
CA ARG A 150 -4.25 12.67 -1.74
C ARG A 150 -4.40 12.42 -3.23
N ALA A 151 -3.37 11.91 -3.89
CA ALA A 151 -3.42 11.55 -5.30
C ALA A 151 -4.46 10.44 -5.55
N MET A 152 -4.43 9.40 -4.71
CA MET A 152 -5.40 8.30 -4.76
C MET A 152 -6.84 8.77 -4.51
N ALA A 153 -7.07 9.66 -3.53
CA ALA A 153 -8.39 10.24 -3.28
C ALA A 153 -8.90 11.03 -4.50
N GLY A 154 -8.02 11.78 -5.18
CA GLY A 154 -8.35 12.47 -6.42
C GLY A 154 -8.78 11.51 -7.53
N GLU A 155 -8.08 10.39 -7.71
CA GLU A 155 -8.43 9.37 -8.70
C GLU A 155 -9.74 8.67 -8.36
N LEU A 156 -9.98 8.31 -7.10
CA LEU A 156 -11.24 7.73 -6.63
C LEU A 156 -12.44 8.67 -6.88
N LEU A 157 -12.28 9.98 -6.63
CA LEU A 157 -13.32 10.96 -6.92
C LEU A 157 -13.55 11.17 -8.42
N SER A 158 -12.53 11.05 -9.25
CA SER A 158 -12.68 11.05 -10.71
C SER A 158 -13.49 9.84 -11.20
N LEU A 159 -13.21 8.65 -10.68
CA LEU A 159 -13.99 7.44 -10.97
C LEU A 159 -15.42 7.54 -10.46
N HIS A 160 -15.63 8.14 -9.29
CA HIS A 160 -16.97 8.45 -8.78
C HIS A 160 -17.76 9.33 -9.77
N ALA A 161 -17.16 10.41 -10.27
CA ALA A 161 -17.81 11.29 -11.26
C ALA A 161 -18.18 10.52 -12.52
N ALA A 162 -17.28 9.69 -13.06
CA ALA A 162 -17.53 8.87 -14.24
C ALA A 162 -18.69 7.87 -14.02
N MET A 163 -18.78 7.28 -12.82
CA MET A 163 -19.89 6.38 -12.47
C MET A 163 -21.21 7.14 -12.31
N THR A 164 -21.17 8.36 -11.76
CA THR A 164 -22.36 9.23 -11.66
C THR A 164 -22.91 9.60 -13.03
N ASP A 165 -22.04 9.95 -13.96
CA ASP A 165 -22.42 10.25 -15.34
C ASP A 165 -22.99 9.02 -16.07
N ALA A 166 -22.37 7.86 -15.89
CA ALA A 166 -22.88 6.61 -16.46
C ALA A 166 -24.27 6.25 -15.90
N LEU A 167 -24.49 6.45 -14.59
CA LEU A 167 -25.79 6.23 -13.95
C LEU A 167 -26.85 7.22 -14.44
N ALA A 168 -26.49 8.48 -14.64
CA ALA A 168 -27.38 9.47 -15.23
C ALA A 168 -27.81 9.06 -16.63
N GLY A 169 -26.87 8.56 -17.45
CA GLY A 169 -27.20 8.00 -18.78
C GLY A 169 -28.11 6.78 -18.70
N VAL A 170 -28.01 5.92 -17.69
CA VAL A 170 -28.98 4.83 -17.45
C VAL A 170 -30.38 5.42 -17.22
N ARG A 171 -30.51 6.39 -16.29
CA ARG A 171 -31.82 7.04 -15.98
C ARG A 171 -32.48 7.65 -17.19
N GLU A 172 -31.72 8.30 -18.05
CA GLU A 172 -32.21 8.95 -19.25
C GLU A 172 -32.78 7.94 -20.26
N HIS A 173 -32.20 6.74 -20.38
CA HIS A 173 -32.63 5.73 -21.37
C HIS A 173 -33.78 4.85 -20.88
N LEU A 174 -34.03 4.72 -19.58
CA LEU A 174 -35.06 3.83 -19.03
C LEU A 174 -36.46 4.04 -19.62
N PRO A 175 -37.00 5.28 -19.80
CA PRO A 175 -38.32 5.48 -20.38
C PRO A 175 -38.41 4.95 -21.80
N ALA A 176 -37.34 5.05 -22.58
CA ALA A 176 -37.31 4.59 -23.98
C ALA A 176 -37.31 3.04 -24.07
N VAL A 177 -36.78 2.33 -23.08
CA VAL A 177 -36.71 0.86 -23.06
C VAL A 177 -38.12 0.25 -23.14
N VAL A 178 -39.05 0.71 -22.29
CA VAL A 178 -40.44 0.21 -22.26
C VAL A 178 -41.18 0.60 -23.54
N ALA A 179 -40.99 1.84 -24.02
CA ALA A 179 -41.63 2.30 -25.25
C ALA A 179 -41.17 1.48 -26.47
N ASN A 180 -39.86 1.22 -26.58
CA ASN A 180 -39.28 0.42 -27.67
C ASN A 180 -39.75 -1.04 -27.60
N TYR A 181 -39.87 -1.62 -26.41
CA TYR A 181 -40.40 -2.97 -26.25
C TYR A 181 -41.86 -3.06 -26.71
N ARG A 182 -42.68 -2.13 -26.25
CA ARG A 182 -44.08 -2.03 -26.69
C ARG A 182 -44.18 -1.94 -28.22
N GLY A 183 -43.38 -1.10 -28.85
CA GLY A 183 -43.34 -0.99 -30.32
C GLY A 183 -42.99 -2.29 -31.02
N ARG A 184 -41.97 -3.00 -30.53
CA ARG A 184 -41.53 -4.30 -31.06
C ARG A 184 -42.61 -5.39 -30.93
N ILE A 185 -43.26 -5.45 -29.77
CA ILE A 185 -44.37 -6.42 -29.57
C ILE A 185 -45.52 -6.12 -30.51
N LEU A 186 -45.96 -4.86 -30.61
CA LEU A 186 -47.02 -4.47 -31.50
C LEU A 186 -46.74 -4.84 -32.96
N GLU A 187 -45.51 -4.65 -33.43
CA GLU A 187 -45.11 -4.99 -34.77
C GLU A 187 -45.10 -6.50 -35.01
N ARG A 188 -44.56 -7.31 -34.06
CA ARG A 188 -44.61 -8.77 -34.15
C ARG A 188 -46.03 -9.32 -34.15
N VAL A 189 -46.91 -8.74 -33.33
CA VAL A 189 -48.32 -9.11 -33.28
C VAL A 189 -49.02 -8.78 -34.59
N ARG A 190 -48.78 -7.59 -35.16
CA ARG A 190 -49.32 -7.22 -36.48
C ARG A 190 -48.91 -8.21 -37.59
N GLN A 191 -47.64 -8.60 -37.60
CA GLN A 191 -47.13 -9.60 -38.54
C GLN A 191 -47.80 -10.95 -38.35
N ALA A 192 -47.88 -11.44 -37.11
CA ALA A 192 -48.51 -12.74 -36.81
C ALA A 192 -50.01 -12.75 -37.16
N VAL A 193 -50.72 -11.65 -36.92
CA VAL A 193 -52.15 -11.48 -37.37
C VAL A 193 -52.25 -11.50 -38.86
N ALA A 194 -51.37 -10.80 -39.57
CA ALA A 194 -51.34 -10.77 -41.01
C ALA A 194 -51.07 -12.16 -41.66
N ASP A 195 -50.15 -12.93 -41.04
CA ASP A 195 -49.73 -14.24 -41.55
C ASP A 195 -50.71 -15.38 -41.18
N ALA A 196 -51.35 -15.31 -40.02
CA ALA A 196 -52.14 -16.43 -39.46
C ALA A 196 -53.65 -16.15 -39.39
N GLY A 197 -54.14 -14.94 -39.65
CA GLY A 197 -55.53 -14.55 -39.50
C GLY A 197 -56.11 -14.63 -38.07
N VAL A 198 -55.27 -14.60 -37.07
CA VAL A 198 -55.64 -14.76 -35.65
C VAL A 198 -55.90 -13.38 -35.03
N ALA A 199 -57.09 -13.19 -34.40
CA ALA A 199 -57.33 -11.98 -33.62
C ALA A 199 -56.54 -12.02 -32.31
N VAL A 200 -55.79 -10.94 -32.00
CA VAL A 200 -55.06 -10.78 -30.74
C VAL A 200 -55.88 -9.91 -29.81
N ASP A 201 -56.03 -10.40 -28.59
CA ASP A 201 -56.69 -9.67 -27.51
C ASP A 201 -55.81 -8.52 -27.01
N ALA A 202 -56.36 -7.31 -27.01
CA ALA A 202 -55.68 -6.10 -26.54
C ALA A 202 -55.28 -6.21 -25.06
N ASP A 203 -56.07 -6.88 -24.22
CA ASP A 203 -55.84 -7.05 -22.81
C ASP A 203 -54.64 -7.99 -22.56
N GLN A 204 -54.44 -9.01 -23.39
CA GLN A 204 -53.25 -9.89 -23.33
C GLN A 204 -51.97 -9.11 -23.68
N LEU A 205 -52.01 -8.21 -24.67
CA LEU A 205 -50.89 -7.38 -25.04
C LEU A 205 -50.51 -6.40 -23.94
N ILE A 206 -51.50 -5.75 -23.33
CA ILE A 206 -51.29 -4.82 -22.20
C ILE A 206 -50.65 -5.57 -21.03
N ARG A 207 -51.13 -6.77 -20.71
CA ARG A 207 -50.58 -7.61 -19.64
C ARG A 207 -49.13 -8.01 -19.91
N GLU A 208 -48.79 -8.39 -21.13
CA GLU A 208 -47.39 -8.75 -21.48
C GLU A 208 -46.45 -7.54 -21.37
N VAL A 209 -46.88 -6.35 -21.80
CA VAL A 209 -46.11 -5.11 -21.66
C VAL A 209 -45.92 -4.75 -20.17
N ALA A 210 -46.96 -4.95 -19.34
CA ALA A 210 -46.85 -4.69 -17.90
C ALA A 210 -45.85 -5.66 -17.22
N ILE A 211 -45.94 -6.95 -17.54
CA ILE A 211 -45.00 -7.97 -17.03
C ILE A 211 -43.54 -7.64 -17.44
N PHE A 212 -43.33 -7.18 -18.67
CA PHE A 212 -42.02 -6.76 -19.12
C PHE A 212 -41.54 -5.51 -18.36
N ALA A 213 -42.42 -4.49 -18.23
CA ALA A 213 -42.10 -3.28 -17.49
C ALA A 213 -41.65 -3.59 -16.05
N ASP A 214 -42.39 -4.46 -15.35
CA ASP A 214 -42.03 -4.90 -13.97
C ASP A 214 -40.70 -5.66 -13.94
N ARG A 215 -40.42 -6.53 -14.92
CA ARG A 215 -39.14 -7.28 -14.99
C ARG A 215 -37.94 -6.41 -15.32
N THR A 216 -38.14 -5.32 -16.03
CA THR A 216 -37.09 -4.38 -16.44
C THR A 216 -37.03 -3.13 -15.55
N ASP A 217 -37.89 -3.05 -14.53
CA ASP A 217 -37.82 -1.97 -13.57
C ASP A 217 -36.55 -2.08 -12.77
N VAL A 218 -35.73 -1.05 -12.89
CA VAL A 218 -34.44 -0.89 -12.21
C VAL A 218 -34.42 0.38 -11.36
N SER A 219 -35.56 0.97 -11.07
CA SER A 219 -35.68 2.26 -10.36
C SER A 219 -35.09 2.16 -8.94
N GLU A 220 -35.30 1.03 -8.30
CA GLU A 220 -34.77 0.77 -6.95
C GLU A 220 -33.24 0.64 -6.99
N GLU A 221 -32.69 -0.17 -7.92
CA GLU A 221 -31.26 -0.38 -8.08
C GLU A 221 -30.53 0.92 -8.43
N VAL A 222 -31.11 1.73 -9.30
CA VAL A 222 -30.57 3.05 -9.65
C VAL A 222 -30.54 3.98 -8.45
N THR A 223 -31.59 3.94 -7.60
CA THR A 223 -31.66 4.77 -6.38
C THR A 223 -30.66 4.29 -5.35
N ARG A 224 -30.54 2.98 -5.12
CA ARG A 224 -29.56 2.39 -4.20
C ARG A 224 -28.14 2.65 -4.67
N PHE A 225 -27.86 2.45 -5.96
CA PHE A 225 -26.55 2.73 -6.53
C PHE A 225 -26.14 4.19 -6.31
N ALA A 226 -27.04 5.15 -6.53
CA ALA A 226 -26.79 6.55 -6.26
C ALA A 226 -26.48 6.81 -4.79
N ALA A 227 -27.26 6.26 -3.85
CA ALA A 227 -27.02 6.40 -2.43
C ALA A 227 -25.65 5.84 -1.99
N HIS A 228 -25.24 4.70 -2.56
CA HIS A 228 -23.92 4.13 -2.33
C HIS A 228 -22.80 4.95 -2.96
N LEU A 229 -23.02 5.60 -4.12
CA LEU A 229 -22.04 6.55 -4.67
C LEU A 229 -21.84 7.77 -3.77
N ASP A 230 -22.91 8.34 -3.23
CA ASP A 230 -22.82 9.45 -2.29
C ASP A 230 -22.04 9.05 -1.03
N GLN A 231 -22.36 7.89 -0.45
CA GLN A 231 -21.64 7.34 0.70
C GLN A 231 -20.16 7.09 0.39
N PHE A 232 -19.84 6.59 -0.81
CA PHE A 232 -18.47 6.42 -1.26
C PHE A 232 -17.71 7.75 -1.31
N ALA A 233 -18.32 8.79 -1.90
CA ALA A 233 -17.71 10.11 -1.98
C ALA A 233 -17.45 10.72 -0.60
N GLU A 234 -18.39 10.57 0.35
CA GLU A 234 -18.22 11.03 1.72
C GLU A 234 -17.05 10.33 2.43
N LEU A 235 -16.94 9.01 2.27
CA LEU A 235 -15.83 8.23 2.84
C LEU A 235 -14.47 8.66 2.27
N VAL A 236 -14.38 8.91 0.97
CA VAL A 236 -13.14 9.38 0.33
C VAL A 236 -12.77 10.78 0.81
N LYS A 237 -13.74 11.72 0.90
CA LYS A 237 -13.54 13.09 1.36
C LYS A 237 -13.22 13.17 2.86
N GLY A 238 -13.77 12.26 3.66
CA GLY A 238 -13.55 12.19 5.11
C GLY A 238 -12.13 11.80 5.52
N GLY A 239 -11.30 11.37 4.58
CA GLY A 239 -9.89 11.07 4.79
C GLY A 239 -9.63 9.77 5.57
N ALA A 240 -8.42 9.63 6.08
CA ALA A 240 -7.93 8.44 6.76
C ALA A 240 -8.48 8.29 8.19
N ALA A 241 -9.79 8.10 8.34
CA ALA A 241 -10.36 7.63 9.59
C ALA A 241 -10.04 6.14 9.77
N ASP A 242 -9.87 5.67 11.01
CA ASP A 242 -9.62 4.27 11.33
C ASP A 242 -10.68 3.37 10.68
N GLY A 243 -10.26 2.41 9.87
CA GLY A 243 -11.15 1.50 9.16
C GLY A 243 -11.80 2.06 7.89
N ALA A 244 -11.36 3.21 7.36
CA ALA A 244 -11.90 3.79 6.13
C ALA A 244 -11.80 2.81 4.95
N GLY A 245 -10.70 2.08 4.80
CA GLY A 245 -10.52 1.07 3.75
C GLY A 245 -11.59 -0.01 3.78
N ARG A 246 -11.91 -0.58 4.95
CA ARG A 246 -12.97 -1.60 5.08
C ARG A 246 -14.36 -1.05 4.75
N ARG A 247 -14.64 0.19 5.13
CA ARG A 247 -15.92 0.83 4.81
C ARG A 247 -16.05 1.10 3.32
N LEU A 248 -14.99 1.56 2.68
CA LEU A 248 -14.92 1.72 1.23
C LEU A 248 -15.12 0.37 0.52
N GLU A 249 -14.45 -0.68 0.97
CA GLU A 249 -14.60 -2.04 0.42
C GLU A 249 -16.05 -2.53 0.49
N PHE A 250 -16.70 -2.35 1.64
CA PHE A 250 -18.12 -2.69 1.80
C PHE A 250 -19.01 -1.92 0.81
N VAL A 251 -18.86 -0.58 0.71
CA VAL A 251 -19.66 0.23 -0.21
C VAL A 251 -19.43 -0.18 -1.66
N VAL A 252 -18.20 -0.49 -2.04
CA VAL A 252 -17.87 -0.96 -3.40
C VAL A 252 -18.45 -2.34 -3.68
N GLN A 253 -18.58 -3.21 -2.68
CA GLN A 253 -19.29 -4.49 -2.81
C GLN A 253 -20.78 -4.26 -3.08
N GLU A 254 -21.44 -3.35 -2.36
CA GLU A 254 -22.84 -3.02 -2.58
C GLU A 254 -23.06 -2.38 -3.96
N LEU A 255 -22.20 -1.41 -4.37
CA LEU A 255 -22.22 -0.88 -5.73
C LEU A 255 -22.11 -1.99 -6.80
N GLY A 256 -21.24 -2.99 -6.56
CA GLY A 256 -21.10 -4.15 -7.44
C GLY A 256 -22.37 -5.00 -7.53
N ARG A 257 -23.08 -5.18 -6.42
CA ARG A 257 -24.38 -5.87 -6.39
C ARG A 257 -25.43 -5.15 -7.22
N GLU A 258 -25.58 -3.84 -6.98
CA GLU A 258 -26.56 -3.04 -7.72
C GLU A 258 -26.22 -3.00 -9.23
N ALA A 259 -24.94 -2.86 -9.59
CA ALA A 259 -24.49 -2.92 -10.99
C ALA A 259 -24.80 -4.28 -11.66
N ASN A 260 -24.69 -5.38 -10.92
CA ASN A 260 -25.02 -6.72 -11.43
C ASN A 260 -26.52 -6.86 -11.68
N THR A 261 -27.36 -6.39 -10.76
CA THR A 261 -28.81 -6.41 -10.89
C THR A 261 -29.28 -5.52 -12.05
N LEU A 262 -28.72 -4.29 -12.15
CA LEU A 262 -28.91 -3.41 -13.30
C LEU A 262 -28.61 -4.14 -14.63
N GLY A 263 -27.46 -4.82 -14.70
CA GLY A 263 -27.03 -5.54 -15.89
C GLY A 263 -27.92 -6.73 -16.27
N SER A 264 -28.48 -7.44 -15.28
CA SER A 264 -29.36 -8.59 -15.52
C SER A 264 -30.77 -8.17 -15.95
N LYS A 265 -31.24 -7.02 -15.46
CA LYS A 265 -32.55 -6.45 -15.82
C LYS A 265 -32.51 -5.58 -17.08
N ALA A 266 -31.32 -5.09 -17.48
CA ALA A 266 -31.15 -4.21 -18.64
C ALA A 266 -31.41 -4.98 -19.93
N GLY A 267 -32.64 -4.88 -20.44
CA GLY A 267 -33.05 -5.47 -21.73
C GLY A 267 -32.73 -4.61 -22.95
N ASP A 268 -31.93 -3.56 -22.80
CA ASP A 268 -31.59 -2.59 -23.85
C ASP A 268 -30.07 -2.44 -24.00
N VAL A 269 -29.62 -2.28 -25.26
CA VAL A 269 -28.20 -2.20 -25.61
C VAL A 269 -27.52 -0.93 -25.02
N ALA A 270 -28.24 0.21 -25.07
CA ALA A 270 -27.70 1.47 -24.57
C ALA A 270 -27.49 1.43 -23.04
N VAL A 271 -28.49 0.90 -22.31
CA VAL A 271 -28.39 0.67 -20.86
C VAL A 271 -27.27 -0.34 -20.54
N SER A 272 -27.20 -1.45 -21.29
CA SER A 272 -26.17 -2.48 -21.10
C SER A 272 -24.74 -1.91 -21.24
N ARG A 273 -24.51 -1.03 -22.22
CA ARG A 273 -23.20 -0.35 -22.39
C ARG A 273 -22.84 0.49 -21.17
N ARG A 274 -23.78 1.28 -20.65
CA ARG A 274 -23.57 2.09 -19.45
C ARG A 274 -23.26 1.24 -18.21
N VAL A 275 -23.93 0.09 -18.08
CA VAL A 275 -23.64 -0.87 -17.00
C VAL A 275 -22.25 -1.48 -17.14
N VAL A 276 -21.76 -1.74 -18.35
CA VAL A 276 -20.39 -2.19 -18.58
C VAL A 276 -19.40 -1.11 -18.14
N ASP A 277 -19.65 0.16 -18.46
CA ASP A 277 -18.82 1.28 -18.02
C ASP A 277 -18.80 1.41 -16.49
N LEU A 278 -19.95 1.26 -15.81
CA LEU A 278 -20.05 1.23 -14.35
C LEU A 278 -19.18 0.12 -13.75
N LYS A 279 -19.30 -1.11 -14.29
CA LYS A 279 -18.52 -2.27 -13.81
C LYS A 279 -17.01 -2.08 -14.02
N ALA A 280 -16.61 -1.54 -15.18
CA ALA A 280 -15.19 -1.28 -15.45
C ALA A 280 -14.60 -0.26 -14.46
N ASN A 281 -15.34 0.81 -14.15
CA ASN A 281 -14.92 1.79 -13.15
C ASN A 281 -14.89 1.21 -11.74
N LEU A 282 -15.83 0.33 -11.39
CA LEU A 282 -15.83 -0.36 -10.08
C LEU A 282 -14.63 -1.29 -9.91
N GLU A 283 -14.19 -2.00 -10.95
CA GLU A 283 -12.97 -2.81 -10.86
C GLU A 283 -11.72 -1.94 -10.63
N ARG A 284 -11.61 -0.80 -11.31
CA ARG A 284 -10.51 0.16 -11.04
C ARG A 284 -10.55 0.68 -9.60
N VAL A 285 -11.73 1.01 -9.09
CA VAL A 285 -11.90 1.42 -7.69
C VAL A 285 -11.45 0.30 -6.75
N ARG A 286 -11.80 -0.97 -7.01
CA ARG A 286 -11.37 -2.12 -6.20
C ARG A 286 -9.85 -2.25 -6.13
N GLU A 287 -9.17 -2.11 -7.26
CA GLU A 287 -7.71 -2.17 -7.32
C GLU A 287 -7.06 -1.05 -6.47
N LEU A 288 -7.60 0.17 -6.56
CA LEU A 288 -7.09 1.30 -5.79
C LEU A 288 -7.29 1.12 -4.29
N ILE A 289 -8.49 0.70 -3.84
CA ILE A 289 -8.79 0.60 -2.40
C ILE A 289 -8.05 -0.53 -1.69
N GLN A 290 -7.56 -1.57 -2.40
CA GLN A 290 -6.71 -2.60 -1.80
C GLN A 290 -5.42 -2.01 -1.18
N ASN A 291 -4.98 -0.86 -1.66
CA ASN A 291 -3.80 -0.15 -1.17
C ASN A 291 -4.14 0.94 -0.14
N VAL A 292 -5.44 1.19 0.15
CA VAL A 292 -5.89 2.17 1.14
C VAL A 292 -5.83 1.56 2.55
N GLU A 293 -5.27 2.31 3.49
CA GLU A 293 -5.25 1.98 4.91
C GLU A 293 -6.36 2.69 5.67
#